data_5eeec746ffaaaf7f3a933de2484f9d81
#
_entry.id   5eeec746ffaaaf7f3a933de2484f9d81
#
_cell.length_a   1.000
_cell.length_b   1.000
_cell.length_c   1.000
_cell.angle_alpha   90.00
_cell.angle_beta   90.00
_cell.angle_gamma   90.00
#
_symmetry.space_group_name_H-M   'P 1'
#
loop_
_entity.id
_entity.type
_entity.pdbx_description
1 polymer ?
#
loop_
_entity_poly.entity_id
_entity_poly.type
_entity_poly.pdbx_seq_one_letter_code
_entity_poly.pdbx_strand_id
1 'polypeptide(L)'
;MVKSPKTAKLLLDGKEYDLPVMSPTAGPDVIDIRKLYNEAGVFTYDPGFTSTASCDSTITFIDGGKGELLHRGYPIDQLAEHSHYLEVCYLLLYGNLPTPAELEDFENRVTNHTCLLYTSPSPRDNRWS
;
A
#
# COMPACT_ATOMS: atom_id res chain seq x y z
N MET A 1 -20.42 -8.24 -4.33
CA MET A 1 -20.51 -9.72 -4.39
C MET A 1 -19.30 -10.28 -3.70
N VAL A 2 -19.46 -10.92 -2.55
CA VAL A 2 -18.38 -11.65 -1.87
C VAL A 2 -18.06 -12.86 -2.74
N LYS A 3 -16.92 -12.85 -3.44
CA LYS A 3 -16.42 -14.03 -4.15
C LYS A 3 -16.20 -15.14 -3.13
N SER A 4 -16.63 -16.35 -3.45
CA SER A 4 -16.34 -17.54 -2.64
C SER A 4 -14.84 -17.60 -2.34
N PRO A 5 -14.42 -17.96 -1.11
CA PRO A 5 -13.02 -18.05 -0.77
C PRO A 5 -12.33 -19.05 -1.71
N LYS A 6 -11.35 -18.59 -2.46
CA LYS A 6 -10.50 -19.44 -3.29
C LYS A 6 -9.45 -20.10 -2.41
N THR A 7 -9.11 -21.34 -2.70
CA THR A 7 -8.07 -22.08 -1.99
C THR A 7 -7.10 -22.66 -3.03
N ALA A 8 -5.81 -22.45 -2.81
CA ALA A 8 -4.75 -23.13 -3.53
C ALA A 8 -4.33 -24.38 -2.74
N LYS A 9 -3.94 -25.44 -3.45
CA LYS A 9 -3.43 -26.67 -2.82
C LYS A 9 -1.95 -26.81 -3.11
N LEU A 10 -1.18 -27.00 -2.05
CA LEU A 10 0.22 -27.40 -2.14
C LEU A 10 0.33 -28.89 -1.83
N LEU A 11 0.89 -29.66 -2.74
CA LEU A 11 1.22 -31.05 -2.52
C LEU A 11 2.71 -31.18 -2.22
N LEU A 12 3.05 -31.69 -1.03
CA LEU A 12 4.43 -31.92 -0.61
C LEU A 12 4.53 -33.30 0.01
N ASP A 13 5.40 -34.15 -0.51
CA ASP A 13 5.64 -35.53 -0.03
C ASP A 13 4.36 -36.37 0.14
N GLY A 14 3.38 -36.20 -0.77
CA GLY A 14 2.11 -36.89 -0.75
C GLY A 14 1.05 -36.35 0.21
N LYS A 15 1.38 -35.26 0.92
CA LYS A 15 0.46 -34.56 1.83
C LYS A 15 -0.04 -33.27 1.18
N GLU A 16 -1.35 -33.02 1.25
CA GLU A 16 -1.97 -31.80 0.75
C GLU A 16 -2.07 -30.74 1.88
N TYR A 17 -1.79 -29.50 1.50
CA TYR A 17 -1.94 -28.32 2.35
C TYR A 17 -2.82 -27.29 1.64
N ASP A 18 -3.84 -26.82 2.31
CA ASP A 18 -4.75 -25.81 1.79
C ASP A 18 -4.25 -24.40 2.14
N LEU A 19 -3.98 -23.61 1.11
CA LEU A 19 -3.50 -22.23 1.25
C LEU A 19 -4.59 -21.24 0.81
N PRO A 20 -4.98 -20.28 1.67
CA PRO A 20 -5.97 -19.28 1.30
C PRO A 20 -5.49 -18.42 0.14
N VAL A 21 -6.38 -18.07 -0.78
CA VAL A 21 -6.11 -17.15 -1.89
C VAL A 21 -6.84 -15.84 -1.63
N MET A 22 -6.07 -14.76 -1.59
CA MET A 22 -6.57 -13.40 -1.48
C MET A 22 -6.71 -12.78 -2.87
N SER A 23 -7.87 -12.20 -3.18
CA SER A 23 -8.14 -11.50 -4.43
C SER A 23 -8.23 -10.01 -4.14
N PRO A 24 -7.23 -9.20 -4.54
CA PRO A 24 -7.28 -7.75 -4.35
C PRO A 24 -8.31 -7.09 -5.28
N THR A 25 -8.61 -5.82 -5.04
CA THR A 25 -9.47 -5.02 -5.90
C THR A 25 -8.81 -4.76 -7.26
N ALA A 26 -7.48 -4.57 -7.25
CA ALA A 26 -6.65 -4.42 -8.44
C ALA A 26 -5.39 -5.29 -8.28
N GLY A 27 -4.93 -5.90 -9.38
CA GLY A 27 -3.77 -6.78 -9.40
C GLY A 27 -4.11 -8.28 -9.41
N PRO A 28 -3.08 -9.15 -9.41
CA PRO A 28 -3.24 -10.60 -9.43
C PRO A 28 -3.71 -11.15 -8.08
N ASP A 29 -4.29 -12.35 -8.10
CA ASP A 29 -4.57 -13.11 -6.89
C ASP A 29 -3.26 -13.48 -6.17
N VAL A 30 -3.30 -13.53 -4.84
CA VAL A 30 -2.14 -13.80 -3.98
C VAL A 30 -2.43 -15.02 -3.11
N ILE A 31 -1.48 -15.95 -3.04
CA ILE A 31 -1.55 -17.12 -2.15
C ILE A 31 -1.00 -16.73 -0.78
N ASP A 32 -1.80 -16.87 0.28
CA ASP A 32 -1.38 -16.59 1.65
C ASP A 32 -0.54 -17.74 2.21
N ILE A 33 0.76 -17.52 2.33
CA ILE A 33 1.71 -18.52 2.82
C ILE A 33 2.11 -18.34 4.28
N ARG A 34 1.50 -17.43 5.04
CA ARG A 34 1.88 -17.13 6.44
C ARG A 34 1.88 -18.33 7.36
N LYS A 35 1.04 -19.33 7.11
CA LYS A 35 0.96 -20.56 7.90
C LYS A 35 1.82 -21.70 7.36
N LEU A 36 2.39 -21.56 6.17
CA LEU A 36 3.09 -22.64 5.47
C LEU A 36 4.19 -23.29 6.32
N TYR A 37 5.03 -22.48 6.97
CA TYR A 37 6.09 -23.02 7.82
C TYR A 37 5.56 -23.82 9.00
N ASN A 38 4.54 -23.34 9.66
CA ASN A 38 3.97 -24.03 10.82
C ASN A 38 3.27 -25.35 10.46
N GLU A 39 2.70 -25.44 9.26
CA GLU A 39 1.92 -26.62 8.83
C GLU A 39 2.78 -27.63 8.06
N ALA A 40 3.71 -27.14 7.22
CA ALA A 40 4.51 -27.97 6.32
C ALA A 40 6.01 -27.99 6.67
N GLY A 41 6.48 -27.09 7.54
CA GLY A 41 7.90 -27.01 7.93
C GLY A 41 8.83 -26.49 6.84
N VAL A 42 8.30 -25.86 5.77
CA VAL A 42 9.08 -25.39 4.62
C VAL A 42 8.91 -23.89 4.43
N PHE A 43 9.95 -23.25 3.88
CA PHE A 43 9.91 -21.84 3.44
C PHE A 43 9.81 -21.77 1.92
N THR A 44 9.26 -20.67 1.41
CA THR A 44 9.38 -20.28 0.01
C THR A 44 10.69 -19.54 -0.21
N TYR A 45 11.25 -19.63 -1.42
CA TYR A 45 12.48 -18.94 -1.80
C TYR A 45 12.22 -18.07 -3.02
N ASP A 46 12.26 -16.73 -2.83
CA ASP A 46 12.06 -15.73 -3.88
C ASP A 46 12.93 -14.50 -3.55
N PRO A 47 14.25 -14.53 -3.94
CA PRO A 47 15.23 -13.51 -3.57
C PRO A 47 14.99 -12.22 -4.31
N GLY A 48 14.08 -11.59 -4.45
CA GLY A 48 13.80 -10.33 -5.16
C GLY A 48 12.33 -9.99 -5.16
N PHE A 49 11.54 -10.81 -4.48
CA PHE A 49 10.09 -10.66 -4.43
C PHE A 49 9.45 -10.55 -5.83
N THR A 50 9.99 -11.30 -6.80
CA THR A 50 9.53 -11.29 -8.19
C THR A 50 8.14 -11.89 -8.35
N SER A 51 7.78 -12.83 -7.47
CA SER A 51 6.50 -13.54 -7.47
C SER A 51 5.83 -13.57 -6.09
N THR A 52 6.35 -12.81 -5.12
CA THR A 52 5.88 -12.79 -3.74
C THR A 52 5.41 -11.38 -3.35
N ALA A 53 4.15 -11.25 -2.96
CA ALA A 53 3.64 -10.01 -2.37
C ALA A 53 4.15 -9.87 -0.93
N SER A 54 4.85 -8.79 -0.63
CA SER A 54 5.42 -8.53 0.70
C SER A 54 4.42 -7.89 1.66
N CYS A 55 3.44 -7.16 1.14
CA CYS A 55 2.39 -6.51 1.92
C CYS A 55 1.15 -6.23 1.06
N ASP A 56 0.06 -5.90 1.71
CA ASP A 56 -1.13 -5.31 1.10
C ASP A 56 -1.09 -3.78 1.23
N SER A 57 -1.65 -3.08 0.25
CA SER A 57 -1.77 -1.62 0.26
C SER A 57 -3.14 -1.21 -0.25
N THR A 58 -3.76 -0.25 0.44
CA THR A 58 -5.00 0.41 0.00
C THR A 58 -4.70 1.81 -0.59
N ILE A 59 -3.43 2.21 -0.66
CA ILE A 59 -3.03 3.57 -1.02
C ILE A 59 -2.65 3.65 -2.48
N THR A 60 -1.77 2.77 -2.96
CA THR A 60 -1.21 2.86 -4.30
C THR A 60 -1.28 1.52 -5.00
N PHE A 61 -1.66 1.54 -6.27
CA PHE A 61 -1.55 0.43 -7.19
C PHE A 61 -0.67 0.83 -8.38
N ILE A 62 0.26 -0.04 -8.76
CA ILE A 62 1.17 0.16 -9.89
C ILE A 62 1.15 -1.09 -10.77
N ASP A 63 0.85 -0.91 -12.05
CA ASP A 63 1.05 -1.92 -13.09
C ASP A 63 2.07 -1.36 -14.11
N GLY A 64 3.34 -1.71 -13.91
CA GLY A 64 4.42 -1.24 -14.79
C GLY A 64 4.33 -1.77 -16.22
N GLY A 65 3.69 -2.93 -16.42
CA GLY A 65 3.48 -3.50 -17.75
C GLY A 65 2.45 -2.74 -18.57
N LYS A 66 1.44 -2.19 -17.92
CA LYS A 66 0.40 -1.35 -18.55
C LYS A 66 0.69 0.15 -18.45
N GLY A 67 1.66 0.56 -17.62
CA GLY A 67 1.90 1.96 -17.34
C GLY A 67 0.80 2.60 -16.49
N GLU A 68 0.15 1.84 -15.63
CA GLU A 68 -0.96 2.29 -14.79
C GLU A 68 -0.48 2.58 -13.37
N LEU A 69 -0.79 3.77 -12.87
CA LEU A 69 -0.55 4.19 -11.49
C LEU A 69 -1.83 4.80 -10.91
N LEU A 70 -2.31 4.22 -9.82
CA LEU A 70 -3.49 4.71 -9.11
C LEU A 70 -3.12 5.10 -7.68
N HIS A 71 -3.63 6.25 -7.22
CA HIS A 71 -3.63 6.66 -5.83
C HIS A 71 -5.05 6.60 -5.27
N ARG A 72 -5.30 5.72 -4.29
CA ARG A 72 -6.65 5.46 -3.73
C ARG A 72 -7.70 5.15 -4.81
N GLY A 73 -7.28 4.59 -5.95
CA GLY A 73 -8.14 4.30 -7.10
C GLY A 73 -8.27 5.42 -8.13
N TYR A 74 -7.67 6.59 -7.89
CA TYR A 74 -7.65 7.70 -8.85
C TYR A 74 -6.39 7.61 -9.75
N PRO A 75 -6.54 7.68 -11.09
CA PRO A 75 -5.43 7.69 -12.01
C PRO A 75 -4.51 8.89 -11.81
N ILE A 76 -3.20 8.67 -11.89
CA ILE A 76 -2.20 9.72 -11.61
C ILE A 76 -2.25 10.88 -12.61
N ASP A 77 -2.57 10.60 -13.87
CA ASP A 77 -2.74 11.60 -14.92
C ASP A 77 -3.86 12.59 -14.58
N GLN A 78 -5.01 12.08 -14.13
CA GLN A 78 -6.14 12.92 -13.71
C GLN A 78 -5.80 13.76 -12.47
N LEU A 79 -5.09 13.17 -11.49
CA LEU A 79 -4.65 13.91 -10.31
C LEU A 79 -3.64 15.00 -10.68
N ALA A 80 -2.73 14.73 -11.63
CA ALA A 80 -1.74 15.71 -12.07
C ALA A 80 -2.37 16.88 -12.83
N GLU A 81 -3.44 16.65 -13.58
CA GLU A 81 -4.11 17.69 -14.37
C GLU A 81 -5.11 18.52 -13.55
N HIS A 82 -5.79 17.91 -12.57
CA HIS A 82 -6.96 18.49 -11.93
C HIS A 82 -6.83 18.74 -10.43
N SER A 83 -5.76 18.24 -9.80
CA SER A 83 -5.56 18.38 -8.35
C SER A 83 -4.24 19.10 -8.05
N HIS A 84 -4.20 19.80 -6.94
CA HIS A 84 -2.96 20.37 -6.43
C HIS A 84 -2.39 19.50 -5.29
N TYR A 85 -1.18 19.82 -4.84
CA TYR A 85 -0.42 19.02 -3.90
C TYR A 85 -1.17 18.66 -2.61
N LEU A 86 -1.85 19.63 -1.98
CA LEU A 86 -2.55 19.39 -0.71
C LEU A 86 -3.82 18.55 -0.88
N GLU A 87 -4.51 18.61 -2.02
CA GLU A 87 -5.61 17.70 -2.34
C GLU A 87 -5.12 16.25 -2.44
N VAL A 88 -3.98 16.02 -3.09
CA VAL A 88 -3.38 14.69 -3.19
C VAL A 88 -2.91 14.21 -1.82
N CYS A 89 -2.32 15.07 -0.99
CA CYS A 89 -2.01 14.74 0.39
C CYS A 89 -3.24 14.31 1.19
N TYR A 90 -4.32 15.07 1.07
CA TYR A 90 -5.59 14.74 1.71
C TYR A 90 -6.12 13.37 1.23
N LEU A 91 -6.14 13.15 -0.09
CA LEU A 91 -6.56 11.88 -0.68
C LEU A 91 -5.77 10.70 -0.11
N LEU A 92 -4.45 10.79 -0.04
CA LEU A 92 -3.60 9.70 0.47
C LEU A 92 -3.84 9.42 1.94
N LEU A 93 -4.08 10.46 2.75
CA LEU A 93 -4.32 10.34 4.20
C LEU A 93 -5.73 9.81 4.50
N TYR A 94 -6.75 10.39 3.87
CA TYR A 94 -8.15 10.15 4.23
C TYR A 94 -8.89 9.20 3.27
N GLY A 95 -8.34 8.93 2.09
CA GLY A 95 -8.86 7.92 1.16
C GLY A 95 -9.82 8.44 0.08
N ASN A 96 -10.29 9.68 0.17
CA ASN A 96 -11.15 10.34 -0.81
C ASN A 96 -10.66 11.76 -1.09
N LEU A 97 -10.97 12.29 -2.26
CA LEU A 97 -10.72 13.71 -2.54
C LEU A 97 -11.57 14.59 -1.59
N PRO A 98 -10.99 15.71 -1.12
CA PRO A 98 -11.70 16.60 -0.20
C PRO A 98 -12.83 17.35 -0.91
N THR A 99 -13.87 17.67 -0.17
CA THR A 99 -14.80 18.75 -0.54
C THR A 99 -14.09 20.11 -0.41
N PRO A 100 -14.59 21.19 -1.03
CA PRO A 100 -13.97 22.52 -0.90
C PRO A 100 -13.79 22.98 0.56
N ALA A 101 -14.73 22.68 1.44
CA ALA A 101 -14.66 23.04 2.85
C ALA A 101 -13.61 22.21 3.63
N GLU A 102 -13.50 20.91 3.32
CA GLU A 102 -12.49 20.04 3.92
C GLU A 102 -11.08 20.41 3.46
N LEU A 103 -10.96 20.84 2.19
CA LEU A 103 -9.69 21.31 1.66
C LEU A 103 -9.22 22.57 2.36
N GLU A 104 -10.11 23.58 2.48
CA GLU A 104 -9.82 24.84 3.17
C GLU A 104 -9.40 24.61 4.63
N ASP A 105 -10.11 23.74 5.38
CA ASP A 105 -9.73 23.36 6.74
C ASP A 105 -8.35 22.70 6.79
N PHE A 106 -8.10 21.74 5.87
CA PHE A 106 -6.85 21.03 5.79
C PHE A 106 -5.67 21.95 5.46
N GLU A 107 -5.83 22.85 4.48
CA GLU A 107 -4.84 23.88 4.12
C GLU A 107 -4.52 24.80 5.29
N ASN A 108 -5.54 25.29 5.98
CA ASN A 108 -5.37 26.12 7.17
C ASN A 108 -4.62 25.39 8.27
N ARG A 109 -4.94 24.12 8.52
CA ARG A 109 -4.23 23.31 9.52
C ARG A 109 -2.77 23.11 9.15
N VAL A 110 -2.47 22.74 7.91
CA VAL A 110 -1.09 22.56 7.44
C VAL A 110 -0.31 23.86 7.54
N THR A 111 -0.86 24.97 7.06
CA THR A 111 -0.20 26.28 7.05
C THR A 111 0.08 26.78 8.47
N ASN A 112 -0.84 26.59 9.41
CA ASN A 112 -0.66 27.03 10.79
C ASN A 112 0.31 26.14 11.59
N HIS A 113 0.71 24.98 11.07
CA HIS A 113 1.65 24.05 11.73
C HIS A 113 3.02 23.99 11.04
N THR A 114 3.32 24.90 10.15
CA THR A 114 4.63 24.95 9.43
C THR A 114 5.75 25.60 10.23
N CYS A 115 5.46 26.13 11.43
CA CYS A 115 6.47 26.77 12.26
C CYS A 115 7.45 25.73 12.81
N LEU A 116 8.72 25.82 12.38
CA LEU A 116 9.80 25.06 12.98
C LEU A 116 10.14 25.67 14.34
N LEU A 117 9.96 24.88 15.39
CA LEU A 117 10.47 25.27 16.72
C LEU A 117 12.00 25.14 16.68
N TYR A 118 12.73 26.24 16.86
CA TYR A 118 14.20 26.27 16.90
C TYR A 118 14.82 25.37 17.98
N THR A 119 14.02 24.86 18.90
CA THR A 119 14.42 23.93 19.96
C THR A 119 14.43 22.45 19.49
N SER A 120 13.93 22.12 18.29
CA SER A 120 14.05 20.78 17.74
C SER A 120 15.45 20.58 17.16
N PRO A 121 16.30 19.69 17.73
CA PRO A 121 17.62 19.42 17.19
C PRO A 121 17.47 18.87 15.76
N SER A 122 18.20 19.45 14.81
CA SER A 122 18.29 18.92 13.47
C SER A 122 18.86 17.50 13.51
N PRO A 123 18.41 16.57 12.64
CA PRO A 123 19.06 15.25 12.50
C PRO A 123 20.57 15.34 12.22
N ARG A 124 21.08 16.48 11.74
CA ARG A 124 22.51 16.75 11.52
C ARG A 124 23.26 17.13 12.81
N ASP A 125 22.55 17.58 13.83
CA ASP A 125 23.15 18.04 15.09
C ASP A 125 23.45 16.88 16.05
N ASN A 126 22.96 15.67 15.75
CA ASN A 126 23.29 14.43 16.45
C ASN A 126 24.61 13.79 15.96
N ARG A 127 25.63 14.58 15.64
CA ARG A 127 26.98 14.07 15.53
C ARG A 127 27.53 13.89 16.93
N TRP A 128 27.59 12.64 17.36
CA TRP A 128 28.38 12.25 18.52
C TRP A 128 29.85 12.60 18.24
N SER A 129 30.38 13.53 19.00
CA SER A 129 31.82 13.78 19.11
C SER A 129 32.46 12.68 19.94
#